data_c4cc8bd51efc38848a650735624fa763
#
_entry.id   c4cc8bd51efc38848a650735624fa763
#
_cell.length_a   1.000
_cell.length_b   1.000
_cell.length_c   1.000
_cell.angle_alpha   90.00
_cell.angle_beta   90.00
_cell.angle_gamma   90.00
#
_symmetry.space_group_name_H-M   'P 1'
#
loop_
_entity.id
_entity.type
_entity.pdbx_description
1 polymer ?
#
loop_
_entity_poly.entity_id
_entity_poly.type
_entity_poly.pdbx_seq_one_letter_code
_entity_poly.pdbx_strand_id
1 'polypeptide(L)'
;MDPNANVTGNARLVREYAAYLRVEKGLRPASCSAYTLDLEQFAEHLEKTDGLLLTAVQADVSAFMQGLRANQVESRSIARKLSGLRGFYRWLLMDKRISHDPTVNIETPASWKILPKSLAETEVAAMLDRTGIAAQHPEADALALRDHAILELLYAGGLRVGEICALREEDLHLDQARAQVRGKGDKERIVPLGDKAVAAIEAYLQRGRPALAKAGIQRALFLSKNGKILTRQWVWEMVRSAAPSGTKASPHKLRHSCATHMVEHGADLRSVQTLLGHADIATTQVYTHVAMEHLKQVHRLHHPRGKRRERPAEPIAGAVA
;
A
#
# COMPACT_ATOMS: atom_id res chain seq x y z
N MET A 1 -12.90 -46.43 -4.45
CA MET A 1 -12.02 -45.38 -3.90
C MET A 1 -12.92 -44.32 -3.28
N ASP A 2 -12.67 -43.98 -2.03
CA ASP A 2 -13.52 -42.99 -1.32
C ASP A 2 -13.23 -41.59 -1.87
N PRO A 3 -14.22 -40.88 -2.47
CA PRO A 3 -14.02 -39.53 -3.03
C PRO A 3 -13.58 -38.50 -1.96
N ASN A 4 -13.88 -38.77 -0.69
CA ASN A 4 -13.43 -37.93 0.41
C ASN A 4 -11.93 -38.05 0.74
N ALA A 5 -11.25 -39.14 0.37
CA ALA A 5 -9.83 -39.33 0.65
C ALA A 5 -8.94 -38.35 -0.15
N ASN A 6 -9.35 -38.00 -1.38
CA ASN A 6 -8.61 -37.08 -2.24
C ASN A 6 -8.71 -35.63 -1.75
N VAL A 7 -9.89 -35.21 -1.30
CA VAL A 7 -10.13 -33.88 -0.72
C VAL A 7 -9.30 -33.67 0.55
N THR A 8 -9.23 -34.72 1.40
CA THR A 8 -8.39 -34.69 2.61
C THR A 8 -6.90 -34.62 2.30
N GLY A 9 -6.44 -35.26 1.20
CA GLY A 9 -5.05 -35.23 0.76
C GLY A 9 -4.60 -33.86 0.26
N ASN A 10 -5.36 -33.22 -0.60
CA ASN A 10 -5.09 -31.89 -1.14
C ASN A 10 -5.14 -30.83 -0.04
N ALA A 11 -6.17 -30.84 0.80
CA ALA A 11 -6.34 -29.89 1.91
C ALA A 11 -5.19 -30.00 2.95
N ARG A 12 -4.66 -31.19 3.18
CA ARG A 12 -3.49 -31.39 4.02
C ARG A 12 -2.25 -30.73 3.44
N LEU A 13 -1.97 -30.96 2.16
CA LEU A 13 -0.81 -30.36 1.47
C LEU A 13 -0.87 -28.84 1.46
N VAL A 14 -2.04 -28.26 1.24
CA VAL A 14 -2.25 -26.81 1.30
C VAL A 14 -1.90 -26.26 2.68
N ARG A 15 -2.32 -26.92 3.75
CA ARG A 15 -1.98 -26.52 5.13
C ARG A 15 -0.48 -26.63 5.42
N GLU A 16 0.16 -27.71 4.98
CA GLU A 16 1.61 -27.91 5.13
C GLU A 16 2.39 -26.80 4.40
N TYR A 17 2.00 -26.48 3.18
CA TYR A 17 2.61 -25.39 2.43
C TYR A 17 2.38 -24.01 3.08
N ALA A 18 1.19 -23.75 3.61
CA ALA A 18 0.91 -22.52 4.36
C ALA A 18 1.81 -22.39 5.59
N ALA A 19 2.07 -23.50 6.30
CA ALA A 19 3.01 -23.53 7.42
C ALA A 19 4.45 -23.23 6.96
N TYR A 20 4.91 -23.87 5.88
CA TYR A 20 6.21 -23.60 5.26
C TYR A 20 6.38 -22.12 4.88
N LEU A 21 5.38 -21.52 4.22
CA LEU A 21 5.43 -20.11 3.83
C LEU A 21 5.56 -19.18 5.05
N ARG A 22 4.90 -19.53 6.15
CA ARG A 22 4.90 -18.72 7.37
C ARG A 22 6.18 -18.90 8.16
N VAL A 23 6.61 -20.16 8.39
CA VAL A 23 7.70 -20.49 9.32
C VAL A 23 9.06 -20.38 8.64
N GLU A 24 9.23 -21.00 7.48
CA GLU A 24 10.55 -21.05 6.81
C GLU A 24 10.77 -19.86 5.88
N LYS A 25 9.74 -19.40 5.16
CA LYS A 25 9.85 -18.22 4.27
C LYS A 25 9.57 -16.91 4.97
N GLY A 26 9.09 -16.91 6.21
CA GLY A 26 8.80 -15.68 6.96
C GLY A 26 7.80 -14.75 6.27
N LEU A 27 6.89 -15.29 5.46
CA LEU A 27 5.93 -14.48 4.73
C LEU A 27 4.86 -13.92 5.68
N ARG A 28 4.38 -12.71 5.35
CA ARG A 28 3.29 -12.07 6.11
C ARG A 28 1.98 -12.85 5.96
N PRO A 29 1.10 -12.83 6.98
CA PRO A 29 -0.19 -13.53 6.95
C PRO A 29 -1.00 -13.29 5.68
N ALA A 30 -1.10 -12.03 5.22
CA ALA A 30 -1.82 -11.68 4.00
C ALA A 30 -1.23 -12.31 2.73
N SER A 31 0.10 -12.48 2.65
CA SER A 31 0.75 -13.16 1.53
C SER A 31 0.54 -14.67 1.60
N CYS A 32 0.64 -15.26 2.79
CA CYS A 32 0.33 -16.67 3.01
C CYS A 32 -1.11 -16.97 2.59
N SER A 33 -2.09 -16.18 3.07
CA SER A 33 -3.51 -16.36 2.71
C SER A 33 -3.76 -16.24 1.21
N ALA A 34 -3.09 -15.30 0.52
CA ALA A 34 -3.25 -15.15 -0.92
C ALA A 34 -2.73 -16.37 -1.70
N TYR A 35 -1.55 -16.89 -1.34
CA TYR A 35 -0.99 -18.09 -1.99
C TYR A 35 -1.77 -19.36 -1.63
N THR A 36 -2.24 -19.47 -0.38
CA THR A 36 -3.09 -20.58 0.05
C THR A 36 -4.39 -20.62 -0.74
N LEU A 37 -5.08 -19.47 -0.87
CA LEU A 37 -6.31 -19.37 -1.65
C LEU A 37 -6.10 -19.71 -3.14
N ASP A 38 -4.97 -19.29 -3.72
CA ASP A 38 -4.66 -19.64 -5.11
C ASP A 38 -4.45 -21.13 -5.30
N LEU A 39 -3.82 -21.79 -4.32
CA LEU A 39 -3.58 -23.23 -4.34
C LEU A 39 -4.86 -24.03 -4.06
N GLU A 40 -5.72 -23.55 -3.16
CA GLU A 40 -7.05 -24.13 -2.91
C GLU A 40 -7.90 -24.14 -4.18
N GLN A 41 -7.94 -23.04 -4.93
CA GLN A 41 -8.66 -22.96 -6.20
C GLN A 41 -8.12 -23.92 -7.27
N PHE A 42 -6.81 -24.17 -7.28
CA PHE A 42 -6.23 -25.17 -8.17
C PHE A 42 -6.56 -26.59 -7.71
N ALA A 43 -6.54 -26.87 -6.40
CA ALA A 43 -6.97 -28.15 -5.84
C ALA A 43 -8.43 -28.45 -6.18
N GLU A 44 -9.32 -27.49 -5.99
CA GLU A 44 -10.75 -27.59 -6.40
C GLU A 44 -10.92 -27.85 -7.91
N HIS A 45 -10.04 -27.27 -8.73
CA HIS A 45 -10.06 -27.55 -10.18
C HIS A 45 -9.68 -29.00 -10.49
N LEU A 46 -8.65 -29.52 -9.83
CA LEU A 46 -8.21 -30.91 -9.97
C LEU A 46 -9.25 -31.91 -9.46
N GLU A 47 -9.91 -31.63 -8.34
CA GLU A 47 -10.92 -32.47 -7.72
C GLU A 47 -12.12 -32.71 -8.62
N LYS A 48 -12.42 -31.81 -9.57
CA LYS A 48 -13.48 -32.04 -10.58
C LYS A 48 -13.18 -33.20 -11.53
N THR A 49 -11.92 -33.62 -11.62
CA THR A 49 -11.44 -34.74 -12.43
C THR A 49 -10.76 -35.80 -11.59
N ASP A 50 -11.09 -35.90 -10.30
CA ASP A 50 -10.50 -36.79 -9.32
C ASP A 50 -8.97 -36.68 -9.21
N GLY A 51 -8.42 -35.50 -9.57
CA GLY A 51 -6.98 -35.22 -9.56
C GLY A 51 -6.44 -34.84 -8.19
N LEU A 52 -5.14 -35.05 -8.02
CA LEU A 52 -4.39 -34.71 -6.80
C LEU A 52 -3.28 -33.70 -7.10
N LEU A 53 -2.99 -32.82 -6.16
CA LEU A 53 -1.87 -31.87 -6.27
C LEU A 53 -0.51 -32.57 -6.50
N LEU A 54 -0.32 -33.79 -5.92
CA LEU A 54 0.92 -34.56 -6.07
C LEU A 54 1.07 -35.21 -7.46
N THR A 55 -0.02 -35.50 -8.14
CA THR A 55 -0.01 -36.20 -9.44
C THR A 55 -0.35 -35.28 -10.61
N ALA A 56 -0.58 -34.00 -10.35
CA ALA A 56 -0.89 -33.01 -11.37
C ALA A 56 0.21 -32.92 -12.43
N VAL A 57 -0.20 -32.86 -13.68
CA VAL A 57 0.68 -32.75 -14.84
C VAL A 57 0.56 -31.37 -15.49
N GLN A 58 1.43 -31.06 -16.45
CA GLN A 58 1.41 -29.79 -17.16
C GLN A 58 0.05 -29.49 -17.81
N ALA A 59 -0.65 -30.49 -18.30
CA ALA A 59 -1.97 -30.35 -18.91
C ALA A 59 -3.00 -29.77 -17.90
N ASP A 60 -2.97 -30.22 -16.65
CA ASP A 60 -3.88 -29.74 -15.60
C ASP A 60 -3.66 -28.27 -15.29
N VAL A 61 -2.39 -27.87 -15.15
CA VAL A 61 -2.04 -26.45 -14.93
C VAL A 61 -2.47 -25.61 -16.12
N SER A 62 -2.25 -26.10 -17.35
CA SER A 62 -2.67 -25.40 -18.58
C SER A 62 -4.19 -25.24 -18.65
N ALA A 63 -4.94 -26.29 -18.34
CA ALA A 63 -6.41 -26.27 -18.31
C ALA A 63 -6.93 -25.27 -17.26
N PHE A 64 -6.35 -25.29 -16.08
CA PHE A 64 -6.69 -24.31 -15.03
C PHE A 64 -6.44 -22.87 -15.50
N MET A 65 -5.27 -22.57 -16.09
CA MET A 65 -4.97 -21.23 -16.60
C MET A 65 -5.90 -20.82 -17.74
N GLN A 66 -6.30 -21.74 -18.62
CA GLN A 66 -7.27 -21.49 -19.68
C GLN A 66 -8.67 -21.22 -19.09
N GLY A 67 -9.10 -21.98 -18.10
CA GLY A 67 -10.35 -21.75 -17.39
C GLY A 67 -10.42 -20.38 -16.74
N LEU A 68 -9.33 -19.91 -16.13
CA LEU A 68 -9.26 -18.56 -15.56
C LEU A 68 -9.39 -17.48 -16.65
N ARG A 69 -8.81 -17.69 -17.85
CA ARG A 69 -8.95 -16.76 -18.99
C ARG A 69 -10.38 -16.74 -19.52
N ALA A 70 -11.01 -17.91 -19.68
CA ALA A 70 -12.39 -18.03 -20.12
C ALA A 70 -13.37 -17.30 -19.17
N ASN A 71 -13.08 -17.34 -17.87
CA ASN A 71 -13.85 -16.62 -16.84
C ASN A 71 -13.42 -15.14 -16.69
N GLN A 72 -12.71 -14.57 -17.67
CA GLN A 72 -12.30 -13.16 -17.72
C GLN A 72 -11.50 -12.69 -16.50
N VAL A 73 -10.77 -13.58 -15.83
CA VAL A 73 -9.86 -13.21 -14.75
C VAL A 73 -8.72 -12.36 -15.31
N GLU A 74 -8.41 -11.26 -14.67
CA GLU A 74 -7.34 -10.34 -15.10
C GLU A 74 -5.99 -11.07 -15.25
N SER A 75 -5.25 -10.77 -16.34
CA SER A 75 -3.95 -11.39 -16.65
C SER A 75 -2.94 -11.29 -15.51
N ARG A 76 -2.99 -10.18 -14.75
CA ARG A 76 -2.14 -9.99 -13.55
C ARG A 76 -2.49 -10.99 -12.44
N SER A 77 -3.76 -11.26 -12.23
CA SER A 77 -4.22 -12.25 -11.25
C SER A 77 -3.84 -13.66 -11.67
N ILE A 78 -3.94 -13.98 -12.96
CA ILE A 78 -3.50 -15.27 -13.53
C ILE A 78 -1.98 -15.44 -13.33
N ALA A 79 -1.19 -14.41 -13.64
CA ALA A 79 0.28 -14.43 -13.44
C ALA A 79 0.65 -14.64 -11.97
N ARG A 80 -0.07 -14.02 -11.02
CA ARG A 80 0.14 -14.21 -9.59
C ARG A 80 -0.17 -15.65 -9.17
N LYS A 81 -1.30 -16.21 -9.62
CA LYS A 81 -1.67 -17.61 -9.34
C LYS A 81 -0.62 -18.57 -9.86
N LEU A 82 -0.17 -18.41 -11.10
CA LEU A 82 0.90 -19.23 -11.66
C LEU A 82 2.19 -19.12 -10.85
N SER A 83 2.54 -17.92 -10.37
CA SER A 83 3.70 -17.72 -9.48
C SER A 83 3.54 -18.46 -8.15
N GLY A 84 2.33 -18.47 -7.59
CA GLY A 84 1.99 -19.24 -6.38
C GLY A 84 2.16 -20.74 -6.58
N LEU A 85 1.62 -21.28 -7.70
CA LEU A 85 1.77 -22.70 -8.07
C LEU A 85 3.23 -23.09 -8.28
N ARG A 86 4.02 -22.26 -8.97
CA ARG A 86 5.47 -22.48 -9.12
C ARG A 86 6.19 -22.56 -7.78
N GLY A 87 5.82 -21.70 -6.83
CA GLY A 87 6.36 -21.74 -5.47
C GLY A 87 6.06 -23.05 -4.76
N PHE A 88 4.82 -23.52 -4.88
CA PHE A 88 4.35 -24.76 -4.29
C PHE A 88 5.05 -26.00 -4.88
N TYR A 89 5.08 -26.13 -6.22
CA TYR A 89 5.70 -27.27 -6.87
C TYR A 89 7.21 -27.30 -6.68
N ARG A 90 7.87 -26.15 -6.62
CA ARG A 90 9.28 -26.07 -6.23
C ARG A 90 9.52 -26.56 -4.80
N TRP A 91 8.62 -26.24 -3.86
CA TRP A 91 8.70 -26.75 -2.50
C TRP A 91 8.54 -28.27 -2.48
N LEU A 92 7.57 -28.85 -3.18
CA LEU A 92 7.39 -30.29 -3.29
C LEU A 92 8.60 -31.01 -3.91
N LEU A 93 9.24 -30.40 -4.91
CA LEU A 93 10.49 -30.91 -5.49
C LEU A 93 11.64 -30.91 -4.47
N MET A 94 11.80 -29.81 -3.74
CA MET A 94 12.85 -29.70 -2.70
C MET A 94 12.64 -30.73 -1.58
N ASP A 95 11.39 -31.01 -1.24
CA ASP A 95 10.96 -31.98 -0.24
C ASP A 95 10.91 -33.42 -0.80
N LYS A 96 11.34 -33.63 -2.06
CA LYS A 96 11.38 -34.92 -2.76
C LYS A 96 10.03 -35.66 -2.81
N ARG A 97 8.93 -34.95 -2.73
CA ARG A 97 7.56 -35.53 -2.80
C ARG A 97 7.10 -35.76 -4.23
N ILE A 98 7.68 -35.06 -5.18
CA ILE A 98 7.47 -35.22 -6.62
C ILE A 98 8.81 -35.28 -7.34
N SER A 99 8.84 -35.88 -8.51
CA SER A 99 10.02 -35.95 -9.38
C SER A 99 10.00 -34.93 -10.51
N HIS A 100 8.86 -34.27 -10.75
CA HIS A 100 8.67 -33.39 -11.88
C HIS A 100 7.80 -32.20 -11.50
N ASP A 101 8.17 -30.99 -11.94
CA ASP A 101 7.40 -29.76 -11.71
C ASP A 101 6.47 -29.51 -12.92
N PRO A 102 5.13 -29.60 -12.76
CA PRO A 102 4.19 -29.40 -13.85
C PRO A 102 4.10 -27.95 -14.35
N THR A 103 4.77 -27.01 -13.71
CA THR A 103 4.67 -25.59 -14.05
C THR A 103 5.82 -25.06 -14.91
N VAL A 104 6.86 -25.89 -15.16
CA VAL A 104 8.12 -25.44 -15.82
C VAL A 104 7.87 -24.79 -17.18
N ASN A 105 7.06 -25.43 -18.04
CA ASN A 105 6.83 -24.95 -19.40
C ASN A 105 5.52 -24.16 -19.58
N ILE A 106 4.90 -23.71 -18.50
CA ILE A 106 3.71 -22.86 -18.56
C ILE A 106 4.16 -21.42 -18.79
N GLU A 107 3.77 -20.85 -19.92
CA GLU A 107 4.06 -19.43 -20.18
C GLU A 107 3.27 -18.52 -19.22
N THR A 108 3.98 -17.59 -18.63
CA THR A 108 3.33 -16.52 -17.87
C THR A 108 2.57 -15.65 -18.86
N PRO A 109 1.26 -15.41 -18.64
CA PRO A 109 0.55 -14.47 -19.49
C PRO A 109 1.35 -13.19 -19.62
N ALA A 110 1.61 -12.74 -20.84
CA ALA A 110 2.21 -11.45 -21.06
C ALA A 110 1.30 -10.42 -20.38
N SER A 111 1.68 -10.02 -19.15
CA SER A 111 1.09 -8.83 -18.59
C SER A 111 1.56 -7.72 -19.52
N TRP A 112 0.65 -7.18 -20.31
CA TRP A 112 0.90 -5.88 -20.88
C TRP A 112 1.35 -5.03 -19.70
N LYS A 113 2.60 -4.61 -19.72
CA LYS A 113 3.13 -3.59 -18.83
C LYS A 113 2.47 -2.27 -19.22
N ILE A 114 1.18 -2.21 -19.00
CA ILE A 114 0.53 -0.91 -18.84
C ILE A 114 1.16 -0.41 -17.54
N LEU A 115 2.23 0.35 -17.69
CA LEU A 115 2.71 1.19 -16.59
C LEU A 115 1.45 1.88 -16.08
N PRO A 116 1.07 1.70 -14.82
CA PRO A 116 -0.11 2.36 -14.29
C PRO A 116 0.11 3.85 -14.54
N LYS A 117 -0.69 4.46 -15.45
CA LYS A 117 -0.58 5.88 -15.71
C LYS A 117 -0.75 6.60 -14.37
N SER A 118 0.24 7.40 -14.01
CA SER A 118 0.11 8.35 -12.90
C SER A 118 -1.14 9.21 -13.14
N LEU A 119 -1.76 9.69 -12.10
CA LEU A 119 -2.75 10.74 -12.20
C LEU A 119 -2.03 12.00 -12.64
N ALA A 120 -2.63 12.81 -13.50
CA ALA A 120 -2.10 14.13 -13.84
C ALA A 120 -2.09 15.03 -12.58
N GLU A 121 -1.19 15.99 -12.52
CA GLU A 121 -1.15 16.96 -11.40
C GLU A 121 -2.46 17.70 -11.25
N THR A 122 -3.11 18.05 -12.36
CA THR A 122 -4.43 18.69 -12.37
C THR A 122 -5.51 17.81 -11.76
N GLU A 123 -5.48 16.49 -12.00
CA GLU A 123 -6.43 15.56 -11.40
C GLU A 123 -6.22 15.44 -9.88
N VAL A 124 -4.95 15.35 -9.46
CA VAL A 124 -4.61 15.33 -8.03
C VAL A 124 -4.96 16.65 -7.36
N ALA A 125 -4.64 17.79 -7.99
CA ALA A 125 -5.01 19.10 -7.47
C ALA A 125 -6.53 19.22 -7.28
N ALA A 126 -7.31 18.83 -8.29
CA ALA A 126 -8.77 18.85 -8.20
C ALA A 126 -9.34 17.98 -7.07
N MET A 127 -8.72 16.81 -6.81
CA MET A 127 -9.09 15.97 -5.66
C MET A 127 -8.83 16.66 -4.32
N LEU A 128 -7.64 17.23 -4.17
CA LEU A 128 -7.20 17.87 -2.94
C LEU A 128 -7.95 19.19 -2.69
N ASP A 129 -8.17 19.99 -3.74
CA ASP A 129 -8.86 21.27 -3.62
C ASP A 129 -10.35 21.06 -3.29
N ARG A 130 -11.02 20.08 -3.91
CA ARG A 130 -12.41 19.74 -3.58
C ARG A 130 -12.58 19.32 -2.12
N THR A 131 -11.71 18.46 -1.62
CA THR A 131 -11.77 18.04 -0.21
C THR A 131 -11.30 19.16 0.71
N GLY A 132 -10.37 20.01 0.27
CA GLY A 132 -9.91 21.19 0.99
C GLY A 132 -11.01 22.23 1.18
N ILE A 133 -11.80 22.52 0.15
CA ILE A 133 -12.96 23.42 0.25
C ILE A 133 -13.96 22.90 1.27
N ALA A 134 -14.29 21.59 1.23
CA ALA A 134 -15.18 20.97 2.20
C ALA A 134 -14.62 21.04 3.64
N ALA A 135 -13.32 20.86 3.82
CA ALA A 135 -12.67 20.89 5.14
C ALA A 135 -12.46 22.31 5.68
N GLN A 136 -12.38 23.33 4.80
CA GLN A 136 -12.24 24.74 5.19
C GLN A 136 -13.56 25.41 5.59
N HIS A 137 -14.70 24.78 5.29
CA HIS A 137 -15.97 25.32 5.72
C HIS A 137 -16.01 25.44 7.26
N PRO A 138 -16.55 26.55 7.81
CA PRO A 138 -16.64 26.74 9.26
C PRO A 138 -17.33 25.58 9.99
N GLU A 139 -18.36 25.02 9.37
CA GLU A 139 -19.12 23.87 9.86
C GLU A 139 -18.66 22.54 9.27
N ALA A 140 -17.38 22.45 8.81
CA ALA A 140 -16.87 21.21 8.29
C ALA A 140 -16.98 20.09 9.32
N ASP A 141 -17.57 18.97 8.89
CA ASP A 141 -17.69 17.82 9.77
C ASP A 141 -16.32 17.15 10.01
N ALA A 142 -16.26 16.36 11.07
CA ALA A 142 -15.04 15.68 11.47
C ALA A 142 -14.52 14.70 10.38
N LEU A 143 -15.41 14.17 9.55
CA LEU A 143 -15.05 13.25 8.46
C LEU A 143 -14.43 14.01 7.30
N ALA A 144 -14.94 15.18 6.94
CA ALA A 144 -14.35 16.02 5.87
C ALA A 144 -12.93 16.46 6.24
N LEU A 145 -12.69 16.89 7.49
CA LEU A 145 -11.37 17.24 7.99
C LEU A 145 -10.40 16.05 7.93
N ARG A 146 -10.86 14.88 8.37
CA ARG A 146 -10.08 13.65 8.33
C ARG A 146 -9.71 13.25 6.91
N ASP A 147 -10.68 13.24 6.01
CA ASP A 147 -10.51 12.75 4.65
C ASP A 147 -9.56 13.65 3.85
N HIS A 148 -9.67 14.97 4.06
CA HIS A 148 -8.73 15.92 3.48
C HIS A 148 -7.30 15.70 4.01
N ALA A 149 -7.12 15.54 5.33
CA ALA A 149 -5.81 15.28 5.91
C ALA A 149 -5.20 13.97 5.42
N ILE A 150 -6.00 12.90 5.25
CA ILE A 150 -5.53 11.63 4.69
C ILE A 150 -5.05 11.82 3.25
N LEU A 151 -5.80 12.53 2.40
CA LEU A 151 -5.44 12.75 1.01
C LEU A 151 -4.17 13.59 0.86
N GLU A 152 -4.05 14.68 1.61
CA GLU A 152 -2.84 15.50 1.63
C GLU A 152 -1.63 14.66 2.07
N LEU A 153 -1.76 13.86 3.12
CA LEU A 153 -0.66 13.04 3.62
C LEU A 153 -0.29 11.89 2.66
N LEU A 154 -1.27 11.26 2.02
CA LEU A 154 -1.03 10.22 1.01
C LEU A 154 -0.22 10.77 -0.17
N TYR A 155 -0.55 11.98 -0.64
CA TYR A 155 0.12 12.57 -1.78
C TYR A 155 1.44 13.24 -1.40
N ALA A 156 1.46 14.11 -0.38
CA ALA A 156 2.66 14.83 0.02
C ALA A 156 3.78 13.87 0.49
N GLY A 157 3.43 12.84 1.24
CA GLY A 157 4.40 11.88 1.77
C GLY A 157 4.56 10.61 0.94
N GLY A 158 3.77 10.43 -0.10
CA GLY A 158 3.76 9.19 -0.88
C GLY A 158 3.53 7.94 -0.02
N LEU A 159 2.70 8.02 1.02
CA LEU A 159 2.49 6.93 1.97
C LEU A 159 1.74 5.75 1.36
N ARG A 160 2.02 4.54 1.86
CA ARG A 160 1.19 3.37 1.56
C ARG A 160 -0.09 3.39 2.38
N VAL A 161 -1.18 2.84 1.85
CA VAL A 161 -2.46 2.78 2.58
C VAL A 161 -2.33 2.12 3.96
N GLY A 162 -1.49 1.09 4.08
CA GLY A 162 -1.25 0.43 5.37
C GLY A 162 -0.47 1.29 6.37
N GLU A 163 0.38 2.18 5.88
CA GLU A 163 1.12 3.15 6.69
C GLU A 163 0.16 4.22 7.24
N ILE A 164 -0.76 4.74 6.41
CA ILE A 164 -1.82 5.66 6.85
C ILE A 164 -2.68 5.05 7.97
N CYS A 165 -3.12 3.79 7.80
CA CYS A 165 -3.96 3.12 8.81
C CYS A 165 -3.21 2.84 10.12
N ALA A 166 -1.89 2.70 10.07
CA ALA A 166 -1.05 2.38 11.24
C ALA A 166 -0.45 3.62 11.90
N LEU A 167 -0.50 4.79 11.25
CA LEU A 167 0.09 6.04 11.74
C LEU A 167 -0.55 6.45 13.05
N ARG A 168 0.27 6.92 13.98
CA ARG A 168 -0.14 7.36 15.30
C ARG A 168 0.06 8.87 15.44
N GLU A 169 -0.57 9.46 16.43
CA GLU A 169 -0.40 10.88 16.75
C GLU A 169 1.05 11.19 17.18
N GLU A 170 1.65 10.29 17.94
CA GLU A 170 3.05 10.37 18.40
C GLU A 170 4.10 10.29 17.26
N ASP A 171 3.70 9.77 16.10
CA ASP A 171 4.56 9.68 14.91
C ASP A 171 4.65 11.02 14.14
N LEU A 172 3.86 12.02 14.52
CA LEU A 172 3.82 13.34 13.88
C LEU A 172 4.70 14.35 14.61
N HIS A 173 5.53 15.05 13.87
CA HIS A 173 6.35 16.17 14.33
C HIS A 173 6.04 17.39 13.46
N LEU A 174 4.87 18.00 13.68
CA LEU A 174 4.35 19.07 12.84
C LEU A 174 5.17 20.36 12.93
N ASP A 175 5.77 20.63 14.07
CA ASP A 175 6.75 21.71 14.28
C ASP A 175 7.96 21.60 13.36
N GLN A 176 8.37 20.36 13.04
CA GLN A 176 9.47 20.04 12.13
C GLN A 176 8.99 19.66 10.73
N ALA A 177 7.68 19.78 10.44
CA ALA A 177 7.05 19.42 9.17
C ALA A 177 7.46 18.02 8.69
N ARG A 178 7.34 17.00 9.55
CA ARG A 178 7.69 15.61 9.26
C ARG A 178 6.78 14.61 9.95
N ALA A 179 6.68 13.41 9.35
CA ALA A 179 6.06 12.25 9.96
C ALA A 179 7.04 11.07 9.99
N GLN A 180 7.01 10.26 11.05
CA GLN A 180 7.75 9.02 11.17
C GLN A 180 6.83 7.87 10.74
N VAL A 181 7.23 7.10 9.75
CA VAL A 181 6.37 6.11 9.12
C VAL A 181 7.01 4.73 9.21
N ARG A 182 6.25 3.75 9.69
CA ARG A 182 6.69 2.35 9.80
C ARG A 182 6.29 1.55 8.58
N GLY A 183 7.29 1.00 7.88
CA GLY A 183 7.13 0.23 6.66
C GLY A 183 7.11 -1.30 6.87
N LYS A 184 7.37 -2.04 5.80
CA LYS A 184 7.48 -3.50 5.83
C LYS A 184 8.72 -3.93 6.65
N GLY A 185 8.54 -4.86 7.61
CA GLY A 185 9.63 -5.36 8.45
C GLY A 185 10.03 -4.41 9.58
N ASP A 186 9.08 -3.57 10.03
CA ASP A 186 9.26 -2.58 11.11
C ASP A 186 10.36 -1.53 10.83
N LYS A 187 10.71 -1.39 9.53
CA LYS A 187 11.67 -0.35 9.11
C LYS A 187 10.96 1.00 9.15
N GLU A 188 11.52 1.90 9.92
CA GLU A 188 11.05 3.28 10.03
C GLU A 188 11.71 4.16 8.97
N ARG A 189 10.96 5.15 8.49
CA ARG A 189 11.48 6.23 7.68
C ARG A 189 10.80 7.54 8.05
N ILE A 190 11.52 8.62 7.83
CA ILE A 190 10.98 9.96 8.01
C ILE A 190 10.51 10.48 6.66
N VAL A 191 9.32 11.08 6.68
CA VAL A 191 8.66 11.65 5.51
C VAL A 191 8.48 13.14 5.76
N PRO A 192 9.07 14.02 4.94
CA PRO A 192 8.82 15.45 5.02
C PRO A 192 7.39 15.78 4.58
N LEU A 193 6.80 16.79 5.17
CA LEU A 193 5.46 17.27 4.90
C LEU A 193 5.51 18.70 4.37
N GLY A 194 4.70 19.00 3.35
CA GLY A 194 4.48 20.37 2.90
C GLY A 194 3.47 21.09 3.80
N ASP A 195 3.45 22.42 3.76
CA ASP A 195 2.59 23.24 4.62
C ASP A 195 1.10 22.92 4.48
N LYS A 196 0.63 22.53 3.29
CA LYS A 196 -0.77 22.14 3.08
C LYS A 196 -1.12 20.87 3.84
N ALA A 197 -0.22 19.88 3.86
CA ALA A 197 -0.41 18.65 4.61
C ALA A 197 -0.36 18.91 6.13
N VAL A 198 0.58 19.75 6.58
CA VAL A 198 0.66 20.16 7.99
C VAL A 198 -0.63 20.85 8.43
N ALA A 199 -1.09 21.86 7.69
CA ALA A 199 -2.32 22.59 8.00
C ALA A 199 -3.57 21.69 8.01
N ALA A 200 -3.68 20.75 7.07
CA ALA A 200 -4.78 19.81 7.02
C ALA A 200 -4.78 18.86 8.22
N ILE A 201 -3.60 18.37 8.62
CA ILE A 201 -3.44 17.51 9.80
C ILE A 201 -3.77 18.28 11.09
N GLU A 202 -3.26 19.51 11.24
CA GLU A 202 -3.56 20.37 12.40
C GLU A 202 -5.07 20.63 12.54
N ALA A 203 -5.75 20.98 11.44
CA ALA A 203 -7.19 21.18 11.44
C ALA A 203 -7.95 19.91 11.85
N TYR A 204 -7.52 18.75 11.37
CA TYR A 204 -8.10 17.48 11.79
C TYR A 204 -7.86 17.18 13.28
N LEU A 205 -6.63 17.37 13.77
CA LEU A 205 -6.28 17.12 15.18
C LEU A 205 -7.06 18.04 16.14
N GLN A 206 -7.22 19.30 15.76
CA GLN A 206 -7.89 20.29 16.60
C GLN A 206 -9.41 20.15 16.63
N ARG A 207 -10.04 19.90 15.47
CA ARG A 207 -11.50 19.92 15.31
C ARG A 207 -12.10 18.57 14.99
N GLY A 208 -11.48 17.78 14.12
CA GLY A 208 -12.05 16.54 13.61
C GLY A 208 -11.83 15.36 14.54
N ARG A 209 -10.60 15.12 14.96
CA ARG A 209 -10.25 13.95 15.77
C ARG A 209 -10.93 13.89 17.12
N PRO A 210 -11.07 15.01 17.90
CA PRO A 210 -11.78 14.98 19.16
C PRO A 210 -13.26 14.56 19.02
N ALA A 211 -13.92 14.98 17.94
CA ALA A 211 -15.30 14.61 17.66
C ALA A 211 -15.47 13.12 17.27
N LEU A 212 -14.43 12.48 16.74
CA LEU A 212 -14.42 11.07 16.40
C LEU A 212 -13.90 10.16 17.52
N ALA A 213 -13.09 10.70 18.43
CA ALA A 213 -12.53 9.94 19.55
C ALA A 213 -13.65 9.61 20.54
N LYS A 214 -14.01 8.32 20.62
CA LYS A 214 -14.92 7.81 21.66
C LYS A 214 -14.13 7.36 22.88
N ALA A 215 -14.82 7.14 24.00
CA ALA A 215 -14.20 6.67 25.24
C ALA A 215 -13.29 5.45 24.99
N GLY A 216 -12.00 5.64 25.24
CA GLY A 216 -10.93 4.66 24.98
C GLY A 216 -9.77 5.33 24.24
N ILE A 217 -8.55 5.08 24.71
CA ILE A 217 -7.33 5.68 24.13
C ILE A 217 -7.03 4.98 22.81
N GLN A 218 -7.46 5.56 21.70
CA GLN A 218 -7.03 5.12 20.37
C GLN A 218 -5.73 5.82 20.02
N ARG A 219 -4.65 5.05 19.93
CA ARG A 219 -3.34 5.58 19.51
C ARG A 219 -3.29 5.91 18.00
N ALA A 220 -4.22 5.36 17.20
CA ALA A 220 -4.27 5.64 15.78
C ALA A 220 -4.58 7.12 15.52
N LEU A 221 -3.88 7.72 14.56
CA LEU A 221 -4.12 9.09 14.13
C LEU A 221 -5.52 9.25 13.53
N PHE A 222 -5.84 8.44 12.53
CA PHE A 222 -7.09 8.55 11.80
C PHE A 222 -8.15 7.57 12.29
N LEU A 223 -9.31 8.10 12.64
CA LEU A 223 -10.42 7.34 13.21
C LEU A 223 -11.62 7.27 12.26
N SER A 224 -12.33 6.17 12.31
CA SER A 224 -13.63 6.02 11.65
C SER A 224 -14.71 6.84 12.40
N LYS A 225 -15.89 7.01 11.79
CA LYS A 225 -17.06 7.63 12.43
C LYS A 225 -17.46 7.00 13.78
N ASN A 226 -17.03 5.75 13.99
CA ASN A 226 -17.30 5.00 15.21
C ASN A 226 -16.12 5.01 16.21
N GLY A 227 -15.09 5.83 15.98
CA GLY A 227 -13.89 5.91 16.83
C GLY A 227 -12.94 4.73 16.71
N LYS A 228 -13.11 3.85 15.71
CA LYS A 228 -12.23 2.70 15.46
C LYS A 228 -11.14 3.04 14.43
N ILE A 229 -10.05 2.28 14.42
CA ILE A 229 -9.00 2.37 13.41
C ILE A 229 -9.59 2.18 12.01
N LEU A 230 -9.10 2.96 11.03
CA LEU A 230 -9.54 2.84 9.64
C LEU A 230 -9.06 1.54 9.00
N THR A 231 -9.91 0.92 8.20
CA THR A 231 -9.53 -0.21 7.35
C THR A 231 -8.90 0.30 6.05
N ARG A 232 -8.00 -0.52 5.45
CA ARG A 232 -7.41 -0.21 4.13
C ARG A 232 -8.49 -0.07 3.06
N GLN A 233 -9.53 -0.88 3.12
CA GLN A 233 -10.65 -0.81 2.18
C GLN A 233 -11.36 0.54 2.26
N TRP A 234 -11.63 1.02 3.47
CA TRP A 234 -12.28 2.32 3.67
C TRP A 234 -11.45 3.47 3.06
N VAL A 235 -10.12 3.50 3.32
CA VAL A 235 -9.23 4.51 2.72
C VAL A 235 -9.24 4.40 1.19
N TRP A 236 -9.31 3.18 0.65
CA TRP A 236 -9.36 2.95 -0.79
C TRP A 236 -10.66 3.51 -1.41
N GLU A 237 -11.81 3.28 -0.78
CA GLU A 237 -13.11 3.80 -1.20
C GLU A 237 -13.16 5.32 -1.11
N MET A 238 -12.63 5.90 -0.03
CA MET A 238 -12.53 7.35 0.16
C MET A 238 -11.70 8.00 -0.94
N VAL A 239 -10.51 7.49 -1.24
CA VAL A 239 -9.66 8.01 -2.34
C VAL A 239 -10.39 7.92 -3.68
N ARG A 240 -11.13 6.83 -3.93
CA ARG A 240 -11.90 6.66 -5.16
C ARG A 240 -13.05 7.66 -5.27
N SER A 241 -13.77 7.92 -4.19
CA SER A 241 -14.87 8.88 -4.15
C SER A 241 -14.39 10.33 -4.27
N ALA A 242 -13.18 10.63 -3.82
CA ALA A 242 -12.56 11.93 -3.95
C ALA A 242 -12.12 12.25 -5.38
N ALA A 243 -12.01 11.27 -6.26
CA ALA A 243 -11.57 11.48 -7.64
C ALA A 243 -12.63 12.22 -8.49
N PRO A 244 -12.20 13.05 -9.46
CA PRO A 244 -13.09 13.59 -10.47
C PRO A 244 -13.78 12.49 -11.27
N SER A 245 -14.94 12.79 -11.86
CA SER A 245 -15.66 11.85 -12.72
C SER A 245 -14.77 11.36 -13.86
N GLY A 246 -14.78 10.04 -14.10
CA GLY A 246 -13.94 9.38 -15.10
C GLY A 246 -12.51 9.04 -14.65
N THR A 247 -12.02 9.61 -13.55
CA THR A 247 -10.67 9.35 -13.02
C THR A 247 -10.67 8.12 -12.12
N LYS A 248 -9.86 7.10 -12.47
CA LYS A 248 -9.67 5.90 -11.65
C LYS A 248 -8.53 6.12 -10.64
N ALA A 249 -8.81 6.78 -9.51
CA ALA A 249 -7.86 6.99 -8.44
C ALA A 249 -7.79 5.82 -7.47
N SER A 250 -6.64 5.65 -6.82
CA SER A 250 -6.41 4.73 -5.70
C SER A 250 -5.22 5.21 -4.87
N PRO A 251 -5.07 4.78 -3.61
CA PRO A 251 -3.90 5.14 -2.79
C PRO A 251 -2.57 4.79 -3.46
N HIS A 252 -2.51 3.66 -4.18
CA HIS A 252 -1.29 3.25 -4.90
C HIS A 252 -0.99 4.19 -6.08
N LYS A 253 -2.03 4.61 -6.82
CA LYS A 253 -1.86 5.60 -7.90
C LYS A 253 -1.43 6.95 -7.38
N LEU A 254 -2.00 7.45 -6.27
CA LEU A 254 -1.58 8.71 -5.64
C LEU A 254 -0.09 8.67 -5.26
N ARG A 255 0.36 7.59 -4.65
CA ARG A 255 1.78 7.39 -4.32
C ARG A 255 2.66 7.33 -5.58
N HIS A 256 2.20 6.64 -6.64
CA HIS A 256 2.92 6.60 -7.91
C HIS A 256 2.98 7.99 -8.55
N SER A 257 1.89 8.75 -8.51
CA SER A 257 1.83 10.12 -9.00
C SER A 257 2.76 11.04 -8.22
N CYS A 258 2.81 10.94 -6.89
CA CYS A 258 3.79 11.67 -6.08
C CYS A 258 5.22 11.43 -6.60
N ALA A 259 5.61 10.15 -6.79
CA ALA A 259 6.93 9.79 -7.29
C ALA A 259 7.20 10.38 -8.69
N THR A 260 6.24 10.21 -9.61
CA THR A 260 6.35 10.66 -11.00
C THR A 260 6.48 12.19 -11.08
N HIS A 261 5.61 12.91 -10.39
CA HIS A 261 5.62 14.38 -10.39
C HIS A 261 6.90 14.95 -9.78
N MET A 262 7.43 14.34 -8.71
CA MET A 262 8.72 14.76 -8.16
C MET A 262 9.86 14.59 -9.17
N VAL A 263 9.90 13.46 -9.88
CA VAL A 263 10.91 13.22 -10.93
C VAL A 263 10.73 14.18 -12.11
N GLU A 264 9.50 14.41 -12.57
CA GLU A 264 9.17 15.37 -13.63
C GLU A 264 9.58 16.80 -13.25
N HIS A 265 9.54 17.16 -11.97
CA HIS A 265 10.04 18.43 -11.44
C HIS A 265 11.54 18.43 -11.14
N GLY A 266 12.28 17.40 -11.55
CA GLY A 266 13.73 17.35 -11.47
C GLY A 266 14.31 16.75 -10.18
N ALA A 267 13.50 16.10 -9.34
CA ALA A 267 14.06 15.34 -8.22
C ALA A 267 14.85 14.14 -8.72
N ASP A 268 16.00 13.88 -8.11
CA ASP A 268 16.76 12.69 -8.42
C ASP A 268 16.03 11.42 -7.96
N LEU A 269 16.16 10.36 -8.76
CA LEU A 269 15.44 9.11 -8.54
C LEU A 269 15.77 8.45 -7.19
N ARG A 270 17.01 8.59 -6.72
CA ARG A 270 17.46 7.98 -5.45
C ARG A 270 16.80 8.65 -4.25
N SER A 271 16.71 9.97 -4.25
CA SER A 271 15.98 10.73 -3.23
C SER A 271 14.50 10.37 -3.19
N VAL A 272 13.86 10.23 -4.35
CA VAL A 272 12.46 9.79 -4.46
C VAL A 272 12.29 8.35 -3.93
N GLN A 273 13.18 7.43 -4.28
CA GLN A 273 13.16 6.06 -3.78
C GLN A 273 13.35 6.00 -2.26
N THR A 274 14.23 6.83 -1.72
CA THR A 274 14.46 6.95 -0.26
C THR A 274 13.22 7.47 0.45
N LEU A 275 12.60 8.53 -0.05
CA LEU A 275 11.35 9.08 0.47
C LEU A 275 10.24 8.02 0.50
N LEU A 276 10.14 7.25 -0.55
CA LEU A 276 9.13 6.20 -0.67
C LEU A 276 9.45 4.94 0.14
N GLY A 277 10.69 4.73 0.58
CA GLY A 277 11.11 3.54 1.32
C GLY A 277 11.04 2.28 0.46
N HIS A 278 11.77 2.25 -0.66
CA HIS A 278 11.97 1.06 -1.47
C HIS A 278 12.96 0.11 -0.76
N ALA A 279 12.57 -1.15 -0.58
CA ALA A 279 13.28 -2.11 0.27
C ALA A 279 14.69 -2.49 -0.22
N ASP A 280 14.95 -2.41 -1.52
CA ASP A 280 16.22 -2.84 -2.12
C ASP A 280 17.39 -1.84 -1.90
N ILE A 281 17.08 -0.62 -1.42
CA ILE A 281 18.09 0.43 -1.17
C ILE A 281 18.23 0.72 0.32
N ALA A 282 17.33 0.22 1.15
CA ALA A 282 17.33 0.43 2.59
C ALA A 282 18.17 -0.62 3.35
N THR A 283 19.45 -0.73 3.06
CA THR A 283 20.41 -0.95 4.14
C THR A 283 20.23 0.18 5.13
N THR A 284 20.07 -0.16 6.40
CA THR A 284 19.93 0.71 7.56
C THR A 284 20.81 1.96 7.46
N GLN A 285 20.43 2.92 6.61
CA GLN A 285 21.04 4.23 6.67
C GLN A 285 20.41 4.88 7.90
N VAL A 286 21.22 4.98 8.94
CA VAL A 286 20.97 5.92 10.03
C VAL A 286 20.65 7.24 9.35
N TYR A 287 19.41 7.72 9.46
CA TYR A 287 19.01 9.02 8.95
C TYR A 287 19.80 10.08 9.72
N THR A 288 20.96 10.46 9.19
CA THR A 288 21.73 11.55 9.76
C THR A 288 20.95 12.85 9.57
N HIS A 289 21.19 13.83 10.42
CA HIS A 289 20.58 15.16 10.31
C HIS A 289 20.77 15.75 8.89
N VAL A 290 21.95 15.54 8.29
CA VAL A 290 22.28 15.99 6.92
C VAL A 290 21.39 15.31 5.86
N ALA A 291 21.18 14.00 5.97
CA ALA A 291 20.31 13.28 5.04
C ALA A 291 18.85 13.74 5.15
N MET A 292 18.41 14.12 6.34
CA MET A 292 17.06 14.63 6.57
C MET A 292 16.86 16.03 5.97
N GLU A 293 17.81 16.93 6.14
CA GLU A 293 17.73 18.27 5.55
C GLU A 293 17.76 18.18 4.01
N HIS A 294 18.56 17.28 3.45
CA HIS A 294 18.54 17.02 2.01
C HIS A 294 17.17 16.53 1.52
N LEU A 295 16.55 15.55 2.20
CA LEU A 295 15.21 15.07 1.83
C LEU A 295 14.15 16.16 1.94
N LYS A 296 14.19 17.00 2.96
CA LYS A 296 13.30 18.17 3.09
C LYS A 296 13.50 19.14 1.95
N GLN A 297 14.74 19.41 1.58
CA GLN A 297 15.07 20.30 0.47
C GLN A 297 14.56 19.75 -0.86
N VAL A 298 14.81 18.48 -1.17
CA VAL A 298 14.31 17.81 -2.37
C VAL A 298 12.78 17.84 -2.42
N HIS A 299 12.12 17.53 -1.31
CA HIS A 299 10.66 17.61 -1.23
C HIS A 299 10.16 19.05 -1.45
N ARG A 300 10.78 20.04 -0.81
CA ARG A 300 10.39 21.45 -0.95
C ARG A 300 10.55 21.98 -2.36
N LEU A 301 11.61 21.59 -3.06
CA LEU A 301 11.93 22.08 -4.40
C LEU A 301 11.11 21.37 -5.48
N HIS A 302 10.87 20.08 -5.34
CA HIS A 302 10.41 19.23 -6.44
C HIS A 302 9.01 18.64 -6.23
N HIS A 303 8.47 18.65 -4.99
CA HIS A 303 7.12 18.17 -4.77
C HIS A 303 6.10 19.29 -5.06
N PRO A 304 5.00 19.04 -5.83
CA PRO A 304 4.00 20.05 -6.16
C PRO A 304 3.36 20.75 -4.93
N ARG A 305 3.33 20.05 -3.80
CA ARG A 305 2.84 20.56 -2.50
C ARG A 305 3.99 20.85 -1.52
N GLY A 306 5.25 20.93 -1.97
CA GLY A 306 6.44 21.11 -1.14
C GLY A 306 6.75 22.54 -0.74
N LYS A 307 6.18 23.55 -1.40
CA LYS A 307 6.47 24.96 -1.13
C LYS A 307 6.00 25.34 0.27
N ARG A 308 6.92 25.80 1.09
CA ARG A 308 6.64 26.38 2.40
C ARG A 308 6.29 27.86 2.23
N ARG A 309 5.15 28.31 2.76
CA ARG A 309 4.94 29.74 2.97
C ARG A 309 6.00 30.22 3.95
N GLU A 310 6.78 31.23 3.59
CA GLU A 310 7.62 31.92 4.58
C GLU A 310 6.68 32.44 5.65
N ARG A 311 6.81 31.94 6.88
CA ARG A 311 6.18 32.61 8.02
C ARG A 311 6.84 33.99 8.09
N PRO A 312 6.06 35.07 8.15
CA PRO A 312 6.64 36.37 8.48
C PRO A 312 7.49 36.20 9.74
N ALA A 313 8.72 36.68 9.71
CA ALA A 313 9.58 36.67 10.87
C ALA A 313 8.79 37.35 12.01
N GLU A 314 8.60 36.66 13.13
CA GLU A 314 8.07 37.30 14.33
C GLU A 314 8.98 38.51 14.65
N PRO A 315 8.42 39.70 14.82
CA PRO A 315 9.23 40.84 15.22
C PRO A 315 9.93 40.50 16.53
N ILE A 316 11.26 40.59 16.55
CA ILE A 316 12.08 40.44 17.76
C ILE A 316 11.57 41.49 18.74
N ALA A 317 10.74 41.07 19.70
CA ALA A 317 10.33 41.93 20.81
C ALA A 317 11.55 42.09 21.73
N GLY A 318 12.06 43.30 21.81
CA GLY A 318 12.98 43.66 22.87
C GLY A 318 14.32 44.23 22.44
N ALA A 319 14.33 45.44 21.94
CA ALA A 319 15.40 46.38 22.23
C ALA A 319 14.74 47.62 22.84
N VAL A 320 14.55 47.57 24.13
CA VAL A 320 14.30 48.80 24.93
C VAL A 320 15.63 49.23 25.45
N ALA A 321 15.99 50.45 25.03
CA ALA A 321 17.12 51.19 25.52
C ALA A 321 16.95 51.57 27.01
#